data_6db27c584551faf12ee1c29de5aee05f
#
_entry.id   6db27c584551faf12ee1c29de5aee05f
#
_cell.length_a   1.000
_cell.length_b   1.000
_cell.length_c   1.000
_cell.angle_alpha   90.00
_cell.angle_beta   90.00
_cell.angle_gamma   90.00
#
_symmetry.space_group_name_H-M   'P 1'
#
loop_
_entity.id
_entity.type
_entity.pdbx_description
1 polymer ?
#
loop_
_entity_poly.entity_id
_entity_poly.type
_entity_poly.pdbx_seq_one_letter_code
_entity_poly.pdbx_strand_id
1 'polypeptide(L)'
;MADPSSFERFQQFSADVPRRQVIVAGAITLAFAGATARAFAQASDRRTSMPDNIRFSNPDTMQKPPGYSHVVEVTGPGRTVYFAGQLGIDKSGRMGATAREQTEIAFENVKLALASVGATFDNVVKLNNYIVDIATNIAHYREVRDKYVNKATPPASTTVGVPQLARPGAVIEVEAIAVLPPK
;
A
#
# COMPACT_ATOMS: atom_id res chain seq x y z
N MET A 1 40.29 -5.07 20.21
CA MET A 1 41.17 -4.21 19.39
C MET A 1 40.96 -4.63 17.96
N ALA A 2 40.19 -3.86 17.18
CA ALA A 2 39.92 -4.13 15.78
C ALA A 2 40.87 -3.27 14.92
N ASP A 3 41.45 -3.93 13.91
CA ASP A 3 42.47 -3.41 13.01
C ASP A 3 41.92 -2.26 12.13
N PRO A 4 42.58 -1.09 12.11
CA PRO A 4 42.17 0.06 11.31
C PRO A 4 42.46 -0.04 9.80
N SER A 5 43.07 -1.10 9.31
CA SER A 5 43.56 -1.19 7.92
C SER A 5 42.52 -1.58 6.85
N SER A 6 41.28 -1.86 7.23
CA SER A 6 40.22 -2.25 6.27
C SER A 6 39.42 -1.10 5.72
N PHE A 7 39.59 0.14 6.17
CA PHE A 7 38.78 1.29 5.75
C PHE A 7 39.39 2.10 4.58
N GLU A 8 40.66 1.89 4.24
CA GLU A 8 41.35 2.68 3.21
C GLU A 8 41.33 2.07 1.79
N ARG A 9 40.72 0.90 1.60
CA ARG A 9 40.70 0.23 0.27
C ARG A 9 39.48 0.50 -0.60
N PHE A 10 38.58 1.38 -0.18
CA PHE A 10 37.35 1.68 -0.94
C PHE A 10 37.35 3.02 -1.70
N GLN A 11 38.44 3.80 -1.66
CA GLN A 11 38.49 5.12 -2.32
C GLN A 11 39.38 5.23 -3.57
N GLN A 12 39.77 4.10 -4.19
CA GLN A 12 40.70 4.17 -5.34
C GLN A 12 40.18 3.47 -6.60
N PHE A 13 38.88 3.66 -6.91
CA PHE A 13 38.31 3.27 -8.21
C PHE A 13 37.43 4.36 -8.80
N SER A 14 38.03 5.52 -9.10
CA SER A 14 37.37 6.57 -9.87
C SER A 14 38.40 7.47 -10.53
N ALA A 15 39.06 6.99 -11.55
CA ALA A 15 39.70 7.83 -12.56
C ALA A 15 40.05 6.96 -13.77
N ASP A 16 39.70 7.45 -14.96
CA ASP A 16 40.06 7.04 -16.31
C ASP A 16 38.97 6.31 -17.11
N VAL A 17 38.06 7.15 -17.68
CA VAL A 17 37.36 6.85 -18.92
C VAL A 17 37.69 7.93 -19.95
N PRO A 18 38.38 7.63 -21.04
CA PRO A 18 38.74 8.62 -22.05
C PRO A 18 37.53 9.09 -22.85
N ARG A 19 37.35 10.41 -22.93
CA ARG A 19 36.36 11.06 -23.81
C ARG A 19 36.73 10.82 -25.29
N ARG A 20 35.97 9.98 -25.98
CA ARG A 20 35.93 10.01 -27.44
C ARG A 20 34.70 10.77 -27.89
N GLN A 21 34.94 11.94 -28.45
CA GLN A 21 33.97 12.71 -29.22
C GLN A 21 33.65 11.93 -30.49
N VAL A 22 32.37 11.60 -30.71
CA VAL A 22 31.87 11.28 -32.04
C VAL A 22 30.75 12.28 -32.36
N ILE A 23 31.09 13.19 -33.26
CA ILE A 23 30.12 14.06 -33.91
C ILE A 23 29.54 13.22 -35.06
N VAL A 24 28.26 12.91 -34.99
CA VAL A 24 27.47 12.53 -36.17
C VAL A 24 26.21 13.40 -36.15
N ALA A 25 26.21 14.37 -37.05
CA ALA A 25 25.03 15.15 -37.39
C ALA A 25 24.10 14.30 -38.29
N GLY A 26 22.78 14.43 -38.08
CA GLY A 26 21.85 13.92 -39.09
C GLY A 26 20.50 13.52 -38.50
N ALA A 27 19.59 14.48 -38.46
CA ALA A 27 18.13 14.35 -38.60
C ALA A 27 17.50 12.95 -38.68
N ILE A 28 16.99 12.43 -37.55
CA ILE A 28 15.79 11.58 -37.46
C ILE A 28 15.21 11.81 -36.05
N THR A 29 14.44 12.85 -35.89
CA THR A 29 13.73 13.12 -34.63
C THR A 29 12.37 13.68 -34.96
N LEU A 30 11.35 12.83 -35.11
CA LEU A 30 9.92 13.24 -34.98
C LEU A 30 8.90 12.08 -35.01
N ALA A 31 9.33 10.80 -35.00
CA ALA A 31 8.35 9.70 -35.06
C ALA A 31 8.27 8.82 -33.79
N PHE A 32 9.15 8.98 -32.79
CA PHE A 32 9.16 8.09 -31.62
C PHE A 32 8.50 8.67 -30.35
N ALA A 33 8.19 9.97 -30.30
CA ALA A 33 7.60 10.58 -29.11
C ALA A 33 6.11 10.23 -28.90
N GLY A 34 5.40 9.88 -29.95
CA GLY A 34 3.96 9.57 -29.86
C GLY A 34 3.64 8.15 -29.39
N ALA A 35 4.52 7.18 -29.67
CA ALA A 35 4.27 5.77 -29.33
C ALA A 35 4.61 5.46 -27.87
N THR A 36 5.63 6.09 -27.31
CA THR A 36 6.04 5.88 -25.92
C THR A 36 5.07 6.53 -24.93
N ALA A 37 4.53 7.73 -25.25
CA ALA A 37 3.55 8.40 -24.39
C ALA A 37 2.21 7.63 -24.32
N ARG A 38 1.75 7.01 -25.43
CA ARG A 38 0.57 6.16 -25.43
C ARG A 38 0.78 4.85 -24.68
N ALA A 39 1.96 4.24 -24.76
CA ALA A 39 2.28 3.03 -24.03
C ALA A 39 2.34 3.27 -22.50
N PHE A 40 2.87 4.42 -22.07
CA PHE A 40 2.87 4.79 -20.65
C PHE A 40 1.46 5.15 -20.14
N ALA A 41 0.63 5.82 -20.92
CA ALA A 41 -0.75 6.13 -20.55
C ALA A 41 -1.61 4.84 -20.46
N GLN A 42 -1.46 3.89 -21.38
CA GLN A 42 -2.16 2.61 -21.31
C GLN A 42 -1.64 1.68 -20.21
N ALA A 43 -0.37 1.78 -19.82
CA ALA A 43 0.19 1.02 -18.70
C ALA A 43 -0.27 1.58 -17.35
N SER A 44 -0.52 2.88 -17.22
CA SER A 44 -1.05 3.49 -16.00
C SER A 44 -2.54 3.18 -15.81
N ASP A 45 -3.31 3.12 -16.89
CA ASP A 45 -4.76 2.83 -16.85
C ASP A 45 -5.05 1.36 -16.49
N ARG A 46 -4.16 0.43 -16.83
CA ARG A 46 -4.29 -0.99 -16.45
C ARG A 46 -3.99 -1.30 -14.99
N ARG A 47 -3.38 -0.38 -14.23
CA ARG A 47 -2.94 -0.64 -12.84
C ARG A 47 -3.93 -0.21 -11.78
N THR A 48 -4.95 0.55 -12.13
CA THR A 48 -5.91 1.13 -11.18
C THR A 48 -7.32 0.58 -11.32
N SER A 49 -7.63 -0.22 -12.36
CA SER A 49 -8.93 -0.87 -12.45
C SER A 49 -8.99 -2.07 -11.51
N MET A 50 -10.06 -2.14 -10.74
CA MET A 50 -10.42 -3.34 -9.99
C MET A 50 -10.46 -4.53 -10.95
N PRO A 51 -9.90 -5.70 -10.57
CA PRO A 51 -10.08 -6.90 -11.37
C PRO A 51 -11.57 -7.21 -11.54
N ASP A 52 -12.03 -7.48 -12.75
CA ASP A 52 -13.43 -7.83 -13.06
C ASP A 52 -13.92 -9.07 -12.31
N ASN A 53 -13.01 -9.78 -11.66
CA ASN A 53 -13.28 -10.98 -10.87
C ASN A 53 -13.55 -10.72 -9.38
N ILE A 54 -13.69 -9.47 -8.94
CA ILE A 54 -14.01 -9.12 -7.54
C ILE A 54 -15.43 -8.55 -7.49
N ARG A 55 -16.28 -9.16 -6.68
CA ARG A 55 -17.65 -8.73 -6.44
C ARG A 55 -17.87 -8.37 -4.98
N PHE A 56 -18.34 -7.17 -4.73
CA PHE A 56 -18.76 -6.68 -3.42
C PHE A 56 -20.27 -6.77 -3.30
N SER A 57 -20.76 -7.34 -2.22
CA SER A 57 -22.21 -7.51 -2.04
C SER A 57 -22.64 -7.43 -0.56
N ASN A 58 -23.89 -7.00 -0.42
CA ASN A 58 -24.56 -6.91 0.86
C ASN A 58 -25.93 -7.57 0.67
N PRO A 59 -26.21 -8.76 1.26
CA PRO A 59 -27.50 -9.42 1.15
C PRO A 59 -28.63 -8.53 1.69
N ASP A 60 -29.74 -8.45 0.98
CA ASP A 60 -30.91 -7.65 1.41
C ASP A 60 -31.54 -8.13 2.71
N THR A 61 -31.26 -9.38 3.10
CA THR A 61 -31.69 -9.98 4.37
C THR A 61 -30.86 -9.52 5.57
N MET A 62 -29.80 -8.76 5.36
CA MET A 62 -28.91 -8.25 6.40
C MET A 62 -29.01 -6.73 6.52
N GLN A 63 -28.72 -6.21 7.74
CA GLN A 63 -28.64 -4.77 7.95
C GLN A 63 -27.56 -4.16 7.03
N LYS A 64 -27.89 -3.01 6.39
CA LYS A 64 -26.93 -2.27 5.58
C LYS A 64 -25.67 -1.89 6.40
N PRO A 65 -24.47 -2.28 5.97
CA PRO A 65 -23.28 -2.07 6.77
C PRO A 65 -22.77 -0.61 6.67
N PRO A 66 -22.28 -0.02 7.77
CA PRO A 66 -21.72 1.33 7.76
C PRO A 66 -20.23 1.31 7.33
N GLY A 67 -19.96 1.30 6.02
CA GLY A 67 -18.59 1.48 5.48
C GLY A 67 -17.75 0.21 5.37
N TYR A 68 -18.38 -0.97 5.17
CA TYR A 68 -17.76 -2.22 4.76
C TYR A 68 -18.73 -3.03 3.90
N SER A 69 -18.26 -4.06 3.21
CA SER A 69 -19.11 -5.05 2.55
C SER A 69 -19.27 -6.29 3.42
N HIS A 70 -20.48 -6.85 3.48
CA HIS A 70 -20.69 -8.13 4.15
C HIS A 70 -19.96 -9.26 3.45
N VAL A 71 -19.95 -9.25 2.11
CA VAL A 71 -19.33 -10.29 1.29
C VAL A 71 -18.46 -9.65 0.22
N VAL A 72 -17.25 -10.14 0.08
CA VAL A 72 -16.40 -9.90 -1.07
C VAL A 72 -16.05 -11.25 -1.66
N GLU A 73 -16.49 -11.47 -2.89
CA GLU A 73 -16.24 -12.69 -3.64
C GLU A 73 -15.14 -12.45 -4.66
N VAL A 74 -14.18 -13.35 -4.72
CA VAL A 74 -13.11 -13.35 -5.73
C VAL A 74 -13.29 -14.57 -6.61
N THR A 75 -13.60 -14.37 -7.89
CA THR A 75 -13.83 -15.43 -8.88
C THR A 75 -12.76 -15.38 -9.96
N GLY A 76 -12.15 -16.51 -10.30
CA GLY A 76 -11.18 -16.59 -11.38
C GLY A 76 -9.74 -16.21 -10.98
N PRO A 77 -8.85 -16.07 -11.97
CA PRO A 77 -7.43 -15.90 -11.73
C PRO A 77 -7.09 -14.52 -11.16
N GLY A 78 -6.17 -14.50 -10.20
CA GLY A 78 -5.66 -13.27 -9.58
C GLY A 78 -4.50 -13.59 -8.65
N ARG A 79 -3.71 -12.57 -8.31
CA ARG A 79 -2.67 -12.67 -7.29
C ARG A 79 -3.24 -12.22 -5.96
N THR A 80 -3.41 -13.13 -5.03
CA THR A 80 -3.75 -12.78 -3.65
C THR A 80 -2.49 -12.39 -2.90
N VAL A 81 -2.52 -11.25 -2.22
CA VAL A 81 -1.41 -10.73 -1.42
C VAL A 81 -1.89 -10.47 -0.01
N TYR A 82 -1.17 -11.01 0.95
CA TYR A 82 -1.40 -10.84 2.38
C TYR A 82 -0.42 -9.81 2.92
N PHE A 83 -0.91 -8.83 3.65
CA PHE A 83 -0.12 -7.79 4.29
C PHE A 83 -0.16 -7.99 5.79
N ALA A 84 1.01 -8.04 6.40
CA ALA A 84 1.14 -8.12 7.87
C ALA A 84 0.51 -6.90 8.54
N GLY A 85 0.15 -7.04 9.80
CA GLY A 85 -0.37 -5.96 10.63
C GLY A 85 0.57 -4.75 10.65
N GLN A 86 0.00 -3.58 10.43
CA GLN A 86 0.70 -2.31 10.46
C GLN A 86 0.25 -1.52 11.68
N LEU A 87 1.20 -1.21 12.54
CA LEU A 87 1.02 -0.34 13.69
C LEU A 87 1.14 1.14 13.30
N GLY A 88 0.70 2.02 14.18
CA GLY A 88 0.87 3.47 14.07
C GLY A 88 2.30 3.93 14.36
N ILE A 89 3.29 3.32 13.70
CA ILE A 89 4.73 3.58 13.87
C ILE A 89 5.31 3.91 12.49
N ASP A 90 5.99 5.05 12.36
CA ASP A 90 6.59 5.48 11.11
C ASP A 90 7.95 4.79 10.85
N LYS A 91 8.54 5.03 9.67
CA LYS A 91 9.83 4.45 9.26
C LYS A 91 11.01 4.80 10.15
N SER A 92 10.91 5.85 10.97
CA SER A 92 11.93 6.24 11.93
C SER A 92 11.79 5.49 13.27
N GLY A 93 10.69 4.71 13.43
CA GLY A 93 10.35 4.02 14.66
C GLY A 93 9.56 4.89 15.66
N ARG A 94 9.16 6.12 15.27
CA ARG A 94 8.33 6.99 16.09
C ARG A 94 6.87 6.54 16.04
N MET A 95 6.27 6.36 17.19
CA MET A 95 4.84 6.09 17.33
C MET A 95 4.05 7.41 17.32
N GLY A 96 2.90 7.42 16.68
CA GLY A 96 1.97 8.55 16.72
C GLY A 96 1.55 8.89 18.16
N ALA A 97 1.47 10.18 18.48
CA ALA A 97 1.20 10.67 19.84
C ALA A 97 -0.27 10.47 20.25
N THR A 98 -1.18 10.37 19.31
CA THR A 98 -2.63 10.20 19.54
C THR A 98 -3.16 8.99 18.77
N ALA A 99 -4.32 8.46 19.18
CA ALA A 99 -4.99 7.37 18.48
C ALA A 99 -5.28 7.72 17.01
N ARG A 100 -5.66 8.97 16.71
CA ARG A 100 -5.86 9.47 15.35
C ARG A 100 -4.55 9.41 14.56
N GLU A 101 -3.46 9.97 15.09
CA GLU A 101 -2.16 9.98 14.41
C GLU A 101 -1.64 8.56 14.20
N GLN A 102 -1.76 7.68 15.21
CA GLN A 102 -1.41 6.27 15.04
C GLN A 102 -2.23 5.60 13.93
N THR A 103 -3.52 5.90 13.84
CA THR A 103 -4.37 5.34 12.78
C THR A 103 -3.94 5.86 11.40
N GLU A 104 -3.65 7.14 11.26
CA GLU A 104 -3.16 7.73 10.01
C GLU A 104 -1.84 7.08 9.57
N ILE A 105 -0.88 6.92 10.49
CA ILE A 105 0.39 6.25 10.20
C ILE A 105 0.17 4.78 9.81
N ALA A 106 -0.70 4.04 10.50
CA ALA A 106 -0.99 2.65 10.18
C ALA A 106 -1.55 2.50 8.75
N PHE A 107 -2.52 3.35 8.36
CA PHE A 107 -3.08 3.34 7.01
C PHE A 107 -2.07 3.80 5.94
N GLU A 108 -1.19 4.77 6.22
CA GLU A 108 -0.10 5.12 5.30
C GLU A 108 0.89 3.95 5.15
N ASN A 109 1.21 3.22 6.23
CA ASN A 109 2.05 2.03 6.15
C ASN A 109 1.40 0.93 5.28
N VAL A 110 0.08 0.68 5.43
CA VAL A 110 -0.66 -0.24 4.55
C VAL A 110 -0.59 0.24 3.09
N LYS A 111 -0.77 1.52 2.84
CA LYS A 111 -0.67 2.12 1.50
C LYS A 111 0.71 1.93 0.86
N LEU A 112 1.78 2.13 1.63
CA LEU A 112 3.15 1.90 1.19
C LEU A 112 3.40 0.41 0.89
N ALA A 113 2.89 -0.49 1.74
CA ALA A 113 2.97 -1.93 1.51
C ALA A 113 2.20 -2.36 0.25
N LEU A 114 0.99 -1.84 0.03
CA LEU A 114 0.22 -2.05 -1.20
C LEU A 114 1.01 -1.57 -2.43
N ALA A 115 1.54 -0.36 -2.39
CA ALA A 115 2.31 0.21 -3.50
C ALA A 115 3.54 -0.63 -3.88
N SER A 116 4.19 -1.30 -2.92
CA SER A 116 5.36 -2.14 -3.16
C SER A 116 5.11 -3.33 -4.09
N VAL A 117 3.85 -3.75 -4.21
CA VAL A 117 3.41 -4.83 -5.11
C VAL A 117 2.57 -4.34 -6.29
N GLY A 118 2.44 -3.02 -6.44
CA GLY A 118 1.66 -2.37 -7.50
C GLY A 118 0.15 -2.36 -7.22
N ALA A 119 -0.25 -2.44 -5.96
CA ALA A 119 -1.64 -2.35 -5.50
C ALA A 119 -1.99 -0.98 -4.94
N THR A 120 -3.29 -0.70 -4.86
CA THR A 120 -3.89 0.41 -4.13
C THR A 120 -4.96 -0.11 -3.16
N PHE A 121 -5.61 0.76 -2.40
CA PHE A 121 -6.74 0.37 -1.57
C PHE A 121 -7.93 -0.17 -2.38
N ASP A 122 -8.05 0.15 -3.67
CA ASP A 122 -9.08 -0.43 -4.54
C ASP A 122 -8.91 -1.94 -4.76
N ASN A 123 -7.69 -2.45 -4.56
CA ASN A 123 -7.41 -3.89 -4.65
C ASN A 123 -7.67 -4.64 -3.34
N VAL A 124 -7.94 -3.91 -2.24
CA VAL A 124 -8.14 -4.53 -0.92
C VAL A 124 -9.52 -5.19 -0.85
N VAL A 125 -9.53 -6.46 -0.54
CA VAL A 125 -10.75 -7.27 -0.39
C VAL A 125 -11.13 -7.52 1.06
N LYS A 126 -10.16 -7.44 1.98
CA LYS A 126 -10.36 -7.65 3.41
C LYS A 126 -9.46 -6.73 4.23
N LEU A 127 -10.05 -6.18 5.30
CA LEU A 127 -9.34 -5.53 6.39
C LEU A 127 -9.66 -6.24 7.71
N ASN A 128 -8.62 -6.49 8.53
CA ASN A 128 -8.75 -6.84 9.93
C ASN A 128 -8.13 -5.71 10.75
N ASN A 129 -8.86 -5.25 11.76
CA ASN A 129 -8.46 -4.09 12.54
C ASN A 129 -8.56 -4.43 14.03
N TYR A 130 -7.50 -4.17 14.74
CA TYR A 130 -7.35 -4.45 16.16
C TYR A 130 -7.16 -3.12 16.89
N ILE A 131 -8.04 -2.82 17.85
CA ILE A 131 -8.10 -1.51 18.51
C ILE A 131 -8.06 -1.70 20.02
N VAL A 132 -7.08 -1.10 20.68
CA VAL A 132 -7.03 -1.00 22.14
C VAL A 132 -8.02 0.08 22.58
N ASP A 133 -8.76 -0.17 23.65
CA ASP A 133 -9.84 0.72 24.12
C ASP A 133 -10.76 1.15 22.98
N ILE A 134 -11.40 0.14 22.38
CA ILE A 134 -12.23 0.34 21.17
C ILE A 134 -13.35 1.35 21.38
N ALA A 135 -13.91 1.43 22.58
CA ALA A 135 -15.01 2.38 22.88
C ALA A 135 -14.58 3.83 22.66
N THR A 136 -13.37 4.17 23.06
CA THR A 136 -12.78 5.50 22.89
C THR A 136 -12.26 5.73 21.48
N ASN A 137 -11.61 4.73 20.87
CA ASN A 137 -10.79 4.92 19.66
C ASN A 137 -11.51 4.60 18.34
N ILE A 138 -12.67 3.94 18.35
CA ILE A 138 -13.39 3.52 17.14
C ILE A 138 -13.79 4.69 16.22
N ALA A 139 -14.11 5.84 16.79
CA ALA A 139 -14.49 7.02 16.02
C ALA A 139 -13.31 7.54 15.18
N HIS A 140 -12.12 7.64 15.77
CA HIS A 140 -10.88 8.05 15.09
C HIS A 140 -10.52 7.07 13.96
N TYR A 141 -10.62 5.76 14.24
CA TYR A 141 -10.41 4.73 13.23
C TYR A 141 -11.33 4.92 12.02
N ARG A 142 -12.64 5.08 12.24
CA ARG A 142 -13.64 5.22 11.15
C ARG A 142 -13.37 6.45 10.29
N GLU A 143 -13.10 7.60 10.93
CA GLU A 143 -12.78 8.84 10.21
C GLU A 143 -11.55 8.70 9.31
N VAL A 144 -10.49 8.07 9.81
CA VAL A 144 -9.26 7.86 9.05
C VAL A 144 -9.48 6.83 7.95
N ARG A 145 -10.02 5.65 8.26
CA ARG A 145 -10.34 4.60 7.29
C ARG A 145 -11.08 5.15 6.06
N ASP A 146 -12.09 5.99 6.30
CA ASP A 146 -12.96 6.54 5.25
C ASP A 146 -12.24 7.49 4.27
N LYS A 147 -10.99 7.85 4.55
CA LYS A 147 -10.12 8.59 3.62
C LYS A 147 -9.37 7.66 2.65
N TYR A 148 -9.25 6.38 2.97
CA TYR A 148 -8.44 5.41 2.22
C TYR A 148 -9.27 4.41 1.42
N VAL A 149 -10.37 3.91 2.01
CA VAL A 149 -11.19 2.88 1.37
C VAL A 149 -12.15 3.46 0.36
N ASN A 150 -12.42 2.72 -0.73
CA ASN A 150 -13.45 3.07 -1.68
C ASN A 150 -14.83 2.92 -1.02
N LYS A 151 -15.57 4.02 -0.91
CA LYS A 151 -16.88 4.04 -0.25
C LYS A 151 -17.98 3.35 -1.05
N ALA A 152 -17.83 3.24 -2.37
CA ALA A 152 -18.79 2.56 -3.22
C ALA A 152 -18.64 1.03 -3.16
N THR A 153 -17.41 0.56 -3.04
CA THR A 153 -17.02 -0.85 -2.97
C THR A 153 -16.05 -1.10 -1.80
N PRO A 154 -16.50 -0.87 -0.55
CA PRO A 154 -15.60 -1.03 0.59
C PRO A 154 -15.27 -2.50 0.82
N PRO A 155 -14.04 -2.83 1.28
CA PRO A 155 -13.65 -4.21 1.56
C PRO A 155 -14.52 -4.83 2.65
N ALA A 156 -14.55 -6.17 2.71
CA ALA A 156 -15.02 -6.86 3.89
C ALA A 156 -14.13 -6.47 5.08
N SER A 157 -14.73 -6.15 6.23
CA SER A 157 -13.96 -5.64 7.35
C SER A 157 -14.40 -6.28 8.66
N THR A 158 -13.42 -6.61 9.49
CA THR A 158 -13.62 -7.01 10.88
C THR A 158 -12.85 -6.07 11.78
N THR A 159 -13.50 -5.55 12.82
CA THR A 159 -12.87 -4.67 13.79
C THR A 159 -13.16 -5.19 15.19
N VAL A 160 -12.11 -5.42 15.96
CA VAL A 160 -12.20 -5.99 17.32
C VAL A 160 -11.43 -5.16 18.32
N GLY A 161 -11.94 -5.08 19.53
CA GLY A 161 -11.23 -4.56 20.69
C GLY A 161 -10.25 -5.60 21.22
N VAL A 162 -9.03 -5.21 21.52
CA VAL A 162 -7.99 -6.05 22.11
C VAL A 162 -7.42 -5.38 23.37
N PRO A 163 -6.94 -6.16 24.36
CA PRO A 163 -6.38 -5.57 25.58
C PRO A 163 -5.05 -4.84 25.33
N GLN A 164 -4.24 -5.31 24.39
CA GLN A 164 -2.97 -4.73 24.00
C GLN A 164 -2.53 -5.21 22.63
N LEU A 165 -1.58 -4.51 22.02
CA LEU A 165 -0.91 -4.87 20.78
C LEU A 165 0.57 -5.23 21.06
N ALA A 166 1.27 -5.70 20.01
CA ALA A 166 2.65 -6.18 20.12
C ALA A 166 3.66 -5.11 20.61
N ARG A 167 3.33 -3.83 20.50
CA ARG A 167 4.17 -2.73 20.98
C ARG A 167 3.46 -1.97 22.10
N PRO A 168 4.11 -1.75 23.25
CA PRO A 168 3.55 -0.93 24.31
C PRO A 168 3.19 0.47 23.80
N GLY A 169 2.00 0.95 24.15
CA GLY A 169 1.48 2.26 23.71
C GLY A 169 0.85 2.27 22.31
N ALA A 170 0.95 1.18 21.53
CA ALA A 170 0.19 1.06 20.29
C ALA A 170 -1.29 0.87 20.58
N VAL A 171 -2.16 1.60 19.86
CA VAL A 171 -3.62 1.55 20.03
C VAL A 171 -4.35 1.03 18.79
N ILE A 172 -3.66 0.90 17.65
CA ILE A 172 -4.24 0.42 16.39
C ILE A 172 -3.26 -0.50 15.65
N GLU A 173 -3.80 -1.57 15.07
CA GLU A 173 -3.13 -2.41 14.11
C GLU A 173 -4.09 -2.73 12.95
N VAL A 174 -3.62 -2.66 11.72
CA VAL A 174 -4.41 -2.90 10.51
C VAL A 174 -3.72 -3.93 9.63
N GLU A 175 -4.42 -5.04 9.34
CA GLU A 175 -4.05 -6.05 8.34
C GLU A 175 -4.88 -5.88 7.08
N ALA A 176 -4.31 -6.23 5.94
CA ALA A 176 -5.01 -6.20 4.67
C ALA A 176 -4.77 -7.47 3.85
N ILE A 177 -5.79 -7.83 3.05
CA ILE A 177 -5.65 -8.80 1.96
C ILE A 177 -6.08 -8.08 0.68
N ALA A 178 -5.26 -8.14 -0.35
CA ALA A 178 -5.57 -7.56 -1.65
C ALA A 178 -5.52 -8.62 -2.76
N VAL A 179 -6.29 -8.36 -3.83
CA VAL A 179 -6.29 -9.18 -5.05
C VAL A 179 -5.93 -8.29 -6.22
N LEU A 180 -4.90 -8.70 -6.97
CA LEU A 180 -4.42 -8.02 -8.16
C LEU A 180 -4.65 -8.87 -9.39
N PRO A 181 -4.67 -8.28 -10.60
CA PRO A 181 -4.65 -9.03 -11.84
C PRO A 181 -3.50 -10.05 -11.89
N PRO A 182 -3.63 -11.15 -12.66
CA PRO A 182 -2.52 -12.03 -12.97
C PRO A 182 -1.34 -11.23 -13.57
N LYS A 183 -0.12 -11.74 -13.39
CA LYS A 183 1.06 -11.18 -14.07
C LYS A 183 1.06 -11.52 -15.54
#